data_30b6e4c967cc97a0ef51fd910f567962
#
_entry.id   30b6e4c967cc97a0ef51fd910f567962
#
_cell.length_a   1.000
_cell.length_b   1.000
_cell.length_c   1.000
_cell.angle_alpha   90.00
_cell.angle_beta   90.00
_cell.angle_gamma   90.00
#
_symmetry.space_group_name_H-M   'P 1'
#
loop_
_entity.id
_entity.type
_entity.pdbx_description
1 polymer ?
#
loop_
_entity_poly.entity_id
_entity_poly.type
_entity_poly.pdbx_seq_one_letter_code
_entity_poly.pdbx_strand_id
1 'polypeptide(L)'
;MSATTTEHDPQAALVIGIDLGTTNSALTYWQGMTNGGESSPIQTLAIPQVTAPGQVGRLNTLPSFLYIPHQGELTAQECALPWDPANQGDSNAIVGAWARERGTLVPDRQVSSAKSWLCSQAIDRYGALLPWKSQITEGKCSPVQASERYLAHLMAAFEHQSHSPGHRFRSAAPQVVLTVPASFDEVARSLTFEAAQRAGLSQVTLLEEPLAAFYAWLDSNEHTWRQAVQPGDLVLVCDIGGGTCDFSLIAVSAAEGELHLERISVGDHLLLGGDNMDLALAYTLKGELEKTGKNLDHWQFLSLVGSARSAKERLLSDDSLDAVPIAVATRGASLFANTLSTKLTRDHVRTVLVEGFLPQTALSDMPQTRRSVGIQEVGLTYVSDPAISRHLARFLQRSWQNVQTNTKLSALAQGHTSPGTSALIPTAVLFNGGVFKSPVMRRRMLDLLDAWSQGGGVKELKGHDFELAVAHGAAYYGKLRATGRGVRVQSGTARSYYVGLEESAPAIPGYQPPVKGLCLVPQGTDEGTEIALASQRFGLVVGEPVDFRFFSSAVRAGDQPGTLIDDAPSELDESTRLSITLPAEGRKEGDIVAVRLDAQVTETGMLQLYMHDLASERRWNLEFNVRPYDHA
;
A
#
# COMPACT_ATOMS: atom_id res chain seq x y z
N MET A 1 35.41 18.30 9.60
CA MET A 1 34.54 19.48 9.37
C MET A 1 33.20 19.16 10.02
N SER A 2 32.81 19.96 11.00
CA SER A 2 31.60 19.72 11.83
C SER A 2 30.35 19.83 10.96
N ALA A 3 29.57 18.74 10.89
CA ALA A 3 28.25 18.77 10.29
C ALA A 3 27.37 19.67 11.17
N THR A 4 26.97 20.80 10.65
CA THR A 4 25.95 21.67 11.23
C THR A 4 24.61 20.93 11.08
N THR A 5 24.22 20.21 12.11
CA THR A 5 22.81 19.84 12.33
C THR A 5 22.04 21.14 12.48
N THR A 6 21.27 21.52 11.46
CA THR A 6 20.25 22.57 11.58
C THR A 6 19.26 22.09 12.63
N GLU A 7 19.34 22.60 13.85
CA GLU A 7 18.31 22.45 14.87
C GLU A 7 17.01 23.04 14.27
N HIS A 8 16.09 22.16 13.88
CA HIS A 8 14.73 22.56 13.50
C HIS A 8 14.03 23.08 14.76
N ASP A 9 13.60 24.32 14.72
CA ASP A 9 12.79 24.91 15.78
C ASP A 9 11.41 24.18 15.80
N PRO A 10 11.12 23.34 16.80
CA PRO A 10 9.87 22.59 16.85
C PRO A 10 8.61 23.47 16.96
N GLN A 11 8.75 24.76 17.27
CA GLN A 11 7.64 25.72 17.28
C GLN A 11 7.18 26.15 15.88
N ALA A 12 8.01 25.97 14.86
CA ALA A 12 7.72 26.33 13.47
C ALA A 12 7.42 25.12 12.58
N ALA A 13 7.51 23.89 13.10
CA ALA A 13 7.34 22.68 12.31
C ALA A 13 5.86 22.48 11.90
N LEU A 14 5.65 22.20 10.62
CA LEU A 14 4.38 21.76 10.04
C LEU A 14 4.58 20.36 9.46
N VAL A 15 3.80 19.41 9.91
CA VAL A 15 3.81 18.03 9.43
C VAL A 15 2.45 17.70 8.83
N ILE A 16 2.45 17.09 7.67
CA ILE A 16 1.26 16.57 6.98
C ILE A 16 1.39 15.05 6.90
N GLY A 17 0.37 14.34 7.37
CA GLY A 17 0.22 12.90 7.19
C GLY A 17 -0.83 12.62 6.12
N ILE A 18 -0.49 11.85 5.09
CA ILE A 18 -1.38 11.50 4.00
C ILE A 18 -1.50 9.98 3.92
N ASP A 19 -2.73 9.50 3.97
CA ASP A 19 -3.09 8.15 3.53
C ASP A 19 -3.58 8.22 2.08
N LEU A 20 -2.80 7.66 1.15
CA LEU A 20 -3.23 7.45 -0.23
C LEU A 20 -3.84 6.06 -0.35
N GLY A 21 -5.08 5.89 0.06
CA GLY A 21 -5.76 4.60 0.06
C GLY A 21 -6.32 4.17 -1.31
N THR A 22 -6.54 2.87 -1.49
CA THR A 22 -7.15 2.31 -2.72
C THR A 22 -8.58 2.81 -2.92
N THR A 23 -9.35 2.94 -1.84
CA THR A 23 -10.77 3.33 -1.87
C THR A 23 -11.00 4.75 -1.39
N ASN A 24 -10.31 5.16 -0.33
CA ASN A 24 -10.40 6.51 0.24
C ASN A 24 -9.00 6.99 0.59
N SER A 25 -8.74 8.27 0.39
CA SER A 25 -7.54 8.97 0.84
C SER A 25 -7.89 9.98 1.93
N ALA A 26 -6.97 10.25 2.83
CA ALA A 26 -7.16 11.18 3.94
C ALA A 26 -5.92 12.03 4.18
N LEU A 27 -6.12 13.21 4.74
CA LEU A 27 -5.05 14.11 5.14
C LEU A 27 -5.27 14.58 6.57
N THR A 28 -4.23 14.43 7.39
CA THR A 28 -4.15 15.00 8.73
C THR A 28 -2.90 15.87 8.84
N TYR A 29 -2.86 16.76 9.82
CA TYR A 29 -1.69 17.62 10.00
C TYR A 29 -1.46 17.96 11.46
N TRP A 30 -0.18 18.21 11.78
CA TRP A 30 0.27 18.70 13.06
C TRP A 30 1.07 20.01 12.89
N GLN A 31 0.79 20.98 13.73
CA GLN A 31 1.46 22.28 13.70
C GLN A 31 2.16 22.54 15.02
N GLY A 32 3.44 22.27 15.11
CA GLY A 32 4.36 22.65 16.16
C GLY A 32 3.83 22.67 17.60
N MET A 33 4.57 23.34 18.47
CA MET A 33 4.16 23.54 19.87
C MET A 33 3.39 24.86 20.01
N THR A 34 2.37 24.87 20.87
CA THR A 34 1.67 26.11 21.23
C THR A 34 2.58 27.05 22.05
N ASN A 35 2.22 28.34 22.14
CA ASN A 35 2.99 29.35 22.90
C ASN A 35 3.17 28.99 24.40
N GLY A 36 2.48 27.97 24.92
CA GLY A 36 2.60 27.46 26.29
C GLY A 36 3.53 26.25 26.42
N GLY A 37 4.17 25.79 25.33
CA GLY A 37 5.04 24.61 25.35
C GLY A 37 4.29 23.27 25.28
N GLU A 38 2.95 23.28 25.16
CA GLU A 38 2.14 22.09 24.95
C GLU A 38 2.08 21.73 23.46
N SER A 39 2.15 20.43 23.16
CA SER A 39 2.00 19.92 21.79
C SER A 39 0.58 20.14 21.30
N SER A 40 0.41 20.75 20.11
CA SER A 40 -0.91 20.84 19.49
C SER A 40 -1.44 19.43 19.14
N PRO A 41 -2.76 19.21 19.15
CA PRO A 41 -3.33 17.96 18.68
C PRO A 41 -3.15 17.82 17.15
N ILE A 42 -3.07 16.58 16.67
CA ILE A 42 -3.15 16.28 15.24
C ILE A 42 -4.58 16.57 14.79
N GLN A 43 -4.72 17.26 13.66
CA GLN A 43 -6.00 17.69 13.11
C GLN A 43 -6.29 16.97 11.79
N THR A 44 -7.57 16.68 11.54
CA THR A 44 -8.03 16.12 10.27
C THR A 44 -8.48 17.22 9.34
N LEU A 45 -8.07 17.18 8.08
CA LEU A 45 -8.53 18.09 7.04
C LEU A 45 -9.95 17.70 6.60
N ALA A 46 -10.90 18.62 6.72
CA ALA A 46 -12.21 18.49 6.08
C ALA A 46 -12.08 18.90 4.60
N ILE A 47 -12.05 17.91 3.71
CA ILE A 47 -11.67 18.03 2.29
C ILE A 47 -12.88 18.51 1.48
N PRO A 48 -12.87 19.74 0.91
CA PRO A 48 -13.90 20.18 -0.02
C PRO A 48 -13.82 19.36 -1.31
N GLN A 49 -14.95 18.84 -1.78
CA GLN A 49 -15.05 18.05 -2.99
C GLN A 49 -16.45 18.16 -3.59
N VAL A 50 -16.57 17.92 -4.88
CA VAL A 50 -17.86 17.89 -5.56
C VAL A 50 -18.66 16.70 -5.05
N THR A 51 -19.84 16.94 -4.50
CA THR A 51 -20.78 15.90 -4.02
C THR A 51 -22.01 15.74 -4.92
N ALA A 52 -22.35 16.79 -5.68
CA ALA A 52 -23.31 16.79 -6.77
C ALA A 52 -22.95 17.95 -7.74
N PRO A 53 -23.44 17.96 -8.99
CA PRO A 53 -23.20 19.07 -9.90
C PRO A 53 -23.54 20.43 -9.27
N GLY A 54 -22.56 21.33 -9.20
CA GLY A 54 -22.69 22.64 -8.56
C GLY A 54 -22.73 22.62 -7.02
N GLN A 55 -22.50 21.48 -6.39
CA GLN A 55 -22.49 21.34 -4.92
C GLN A 55 -21.14 20.85 -4.43
N VAL A 56 -20.54 21.59 -3.49
CA VAL A 56 -19.30 21.22 -2.82
C VAL A 56 -19.62 20.86 -1.36
N GLY A 57 -19.32 19.61 -0.99
CA GLY A 57 -19.36 19.14 0.39
C GLY A 57 -17.96 19.08 1.00
N ARG A 58 -17.87 19.01 2.33
CA ARG A 58 -16.62 18.80 3.08
C ARG A 58 -16.70 17.46 3.79
N LEU A 59 -15.79 16.55 3.47
CA LEU A 59 -15.71 15.21 4.06
C LEU A 59 -14.32 14.99 4.65
N ASN A 60 -14.20 14.13 5.65
CA ASN A 60 -12.91 13.80 6.27
C ASN A 60 -12.05 12.87 5.39
N THR A 61 -12.65 12.26 4.38
CA THR A 61 -11.94 11.44 3.40
C THR A 61 -12.29 11.87 1.98
N LEU A 62 -11.36 11.64 1.06
CA LEU A 62 -11.52 11.81 -0.38
C LEU A 62 -11.63 10.42 -1.00
N PRO A 63 -12.79 10.00 -1.52
CA PRO A 63 -12.86 8.76 -2.30
C PRO A 63 -11.85 8.77 -3.45
N SER A 64 -11.00 7.74 -3.53
CA SER A 64 -9.92 7.59 -4.52
C SER A 64 -10.49 7.14 -5.87
N PHE A 65 -11.37 7.98 -6.42
CA PHE A 65 -12.08 7.79 -7.68
C PHE A 65 -11.94 9.02 -8.56
N LEU A 66 -11.78 8.79 -9.87
CA LEU A 66 -11.90 9.83 -10.89
C LEU A 66 -13.09 9.51 -11.79
N TYR A 67 -13.83 10.52 -12.20
CA TYR A 67 -14.85 10.43 -13.22
C TYR A 67 -14.47 11.32 -14.39
N ILE A 68 -14.53 10.78 -15.61
CA ILE A 68 -14.22 11.48 -16.86
C ILE A 68 -15.53 11.83 -17.55
N PRO A 69 -16.05 13.07 -17.41
CA PRO A 69 -17.34 13.46 -17.98
C PRO A 69 -17.35 13.37 -19.50
N HIS A 70 -18.52 13.17 -20.09
CA HIS A 70 -18.72 13.42 -21.51
C HIS A 70 -18.59 14.92 -21.80
N GLN A 71 -18.23 15.24 -23.02
CA GLN A 71 -18.25 16.63 -23.49
C GLN A 71 -19.67 17.20 -23.34
N GLY A 72 -19.81 18.29 -22.56
CA GLY A 72 -21.09 18.93 -22.28
C GLY A 72 -21.96 18.24 -21.22
N GLU A 73 -21.49 17.20 -20.53
CA GLU A 73 -22.19 16.58 -19.41
C GLU A 73 -22.27 17.50 -18.20
N LEU A 74 -21.22 18.28 -17.97
CA LEU A 74 -21.10 19.24 -16.88
C LEU A 74 -20.53 20.55 -17.39
N THR A 75 -20.97 21.64 -16.79
CA THR A 75 -20.36 22.97 -16.98
C THR A 75 -19.17 23.15 -16.07
N ALA A 76 -18.26 24.07 -16.39
CA ALA A 76 -17.13 24.42 -15.54
C ALA A 76 -17.59 24.83 -14.12
N GLN A 77 -18.73 25.53 -14.02
CA GLN A 77 -19.27 26.00 -12.75
C GLN A 77 -19.83 24.87 -11.89
N GLU A 78 -20.34 23.79 -12.50
CA GLU A 78 -20.81 22.60 -11.77
C GLU A 78 -19.69 21.75 -11.18
N CYS A 79 -18.47 21.93 -11.69
CA CYS A 79 -17.27 21.25 -11.20
C CYS A 79 -16.37 22.15 -10.34
N ALA A 80 -16.73 23.42 -10.17
CA ALA A 80 -15.92 24.42 -9.49
C ALA A 80 -15.60 24.02 -8.03
N LEU A 81 -14.36 24.22 -7.64
CA LEU A 81 -13.88 24.00 -6.27
C LEU A 81 -13.48 25.34 -5.64
N PRO A 82 -13.42 25.46 -4.30
CA PRO A 82 -13.13 26.71 -3.63
C PRO A 82 -11.81 27.38 -4.02
N TRP A 83 -10.82 26.58 -4.45
CA TRP A 83 -9.51 27.06 -4.93
C TRP A 83 -9.43 27.24 -6.44
N ASP A 84 -10.41 26.71 -7.17
CA ASP A 84 -10.51 26.83 -8.63
C ASP A 84 -11.97 27.12 -9.04
N PRO A 85 -12.47 28.33 -8.74
CA PRO A 85 -13.87 28.70 -8.97
C PRO A 85 -14.25 28.78 -10.46
N ALA A 86 -13.26 28.87 -11.34
CA ALA A 86 -13.49 28.90 -12.79
C ALA A 86 -13.30 27.53 -13.45
N ASN A 87 -12.90 26.52 -12.68
CA ASN A 87 -12.52 25.18 -13.16
C ASN A 87 -11.57 25.25 -14.36
N GLN A 88 -10.52 26.05 -14.23
CA GLN A 88 -9.52 26.27 -15.28
C GLN A 88 -8.37 25.25 -15.23
N GLY A 89 -8.42 24.32 -14.26
CA GLY A 89 -7.44 23.25 -14.13
C GLY A 89 -7.45 22.32 -15.36
N ASP A 90 -6.29 21.75 -15.64
CA ASP A 90 -6.01 20.91 -16.83
C ASP A 90 -6.80 19.59 -16.89
N SER A 91 -7.58 19.25 -15.89
CA SER A 91 -8.23 17.95 -15.84
C SER A 91 -9.73 18.05 -16.07
N ASN A 92 -10.19 17.49 -17.19
CA ASN A 92 -11.60 17.21 -17.39
C ASN A 92 -12.15 16.09 -16.49
N ALA A 93 -11.39 15.65 -15.46
CA ALA A 93 -11.77 14.57 -14.56
C ALA A 93 -12.11 15.12 -13.17
N ILE A 94 -13.21 14.64 -12.61
CA ILE A 94 -13.66 14.99 -11.26
C ILE A 94 -13.15 13.94 -10.28
N VAL A 95 -12.67 14.40 -9.13
CA VAL A 95 -12.12 13.56 -8.04
C VAL A 95 -13.14 13.46 -6.90
N GLY A 96 -13.23 12.31 -6.24
CA GLY A 96 -13.87 12.18 -4.95
C GLY A 96 -15.30 11.63 -4.98
N ALA A 97 -16.16 12.16 -4.10
CA ALA A 97 -17.47 11.59 -3.77
C ALA A 97 -18.41 11.47 -4.98
N TRP A 98 -18.54 12.55 -5.76
CA TRP A 98 -19.40 12.51 -6.95
C TRP A 98 -18.84 11.57 -8.02
N ALA A 99 -17.51 11.52 -8.19
CA ALA A 99 -16.87 10.58 -9.11
C ALA A 99 -17.19 9.12 -8.75
N ARG A 100 -17.19 8.77 -7.45
CA ARG A 100 -17.57 7.45 -6.96
C ARG A 100 -19.05 7.15 -7.25
N GLU A 101 -19.94 8.08 -6.94
CA GLU A 101 -21.38 7.89 -7.12
C GLU A 101 -21.77 7.85 -8.59
N ARG A 102 -21.31 8.82 -9.38
CA ARG A 102 -21.60 8.89 -10.81
C ARG A 102 -21.06 7.70 -11.58
N GLY A 103 -19.86 7.25 -11.21
CA GLY A 103 -19.21 6.08 -11.80
C GLY A 103 -19.98 4.77 -11.59
N THR A 104 -20.75 4.63 -10.52
CA THR A 104 -21.64 3.48 -10.33
C THR A 104 -22.71 3.43 -11.43
N LEU A 105 -23.15 4.59 -11.91
CA LEU A 105 -24.14 4.72 -12.99
C LEU A 105 -23.49 4.68 -14.38
N VAL A 106 -22.24 5.12 -14.52
CA VAL A 106 -21.50 5.18 -15.79
C VAL A 106 -20.08 4.60 -15.60
N PRO A 107 -19.95 3.30 -15.35
CA PRO A 107 -18.68 2.68 -14.95
C PRO A 107 -17.57 2.77 -16.02
N ASP A 108 -17.91 2.86 -17.31
CA ASP A 108 -16.93 3.01 -18.38
C ASP A 108 -16.11 4.29 -18.29
N ARG A 109 -16.54 5.26 -17.47
CA ARG A 109 -15.88 6.56 -17.29
C ARG A 109 -15.29 6.76 -15.91
N GLN A 110 -15.32 5.71 -15.08
CA GLN A 110 -14.78 5.76 -13.73
C GLN A 110 -13.40 5.11 -13.64
N VAL A 111 -12.44 5.83 -13.10
CA VAL A 111 -11.17 5.27 -12.61
C VAL A 111 -11.33 4.91 -11.14
N SER A 112 -11.02 3.67 -10.80
CA SER A 112 -10.99 3.14 -9.44
C SER A 112 -9.76 2.28 -9.24
N SER A 113 -9.41 2.03 -7.97
CA SER A 113 -8.31 1.12 -7.57
C SER A 113 -6.96 1.45 -8.21
N ALA A 114 -6.70 2.73 -8.54
CA ALA A 114 -5.48 3.18 -9.23
C ALA A 114 -4.20 2.77 -8.48
N LYS A 115 -4.23 2.79 -7.14
CA LYS A 115 -3.12 2.35 -6.29
C LYS A 115 -2.73 0.88 -6.53
N SER A 116 -3.72 -0.01 -6.71
CA SER A 116 -3.46 -1.43 -7.01
C SER A 116 -2.76 -1.62 -8.36
N TRP A 117 -3.02 -0.74 -9.32
CA TRP A 117 -2.36 -0.78 -10.63
C TRP A 117 -0.90 -0.35 -10.60
N LEU A 118 -0.43 0.40 -9.58
CA LEU A 118 0.98 0.73 -9.40
C LEU A 118 1.86 -0.51 -9.16
N CYS A 119 1.29 -1.60 -8.62
CA CYS A 119 1.98 -2.86 -8.35
C CYS A 119 1.97 -3.83 -9.54
N SER A 120 1.17 -3.55 -10.59
CA SER A 120 1.02 -4.49 -11.71
C SER A 120 2.24 -4.45 -12.62
N GLN A 121 2.95 -5.58 -12.72
CA GLN A 121 4.09 -5.75 -13.63
C GLN A 121 3.64 -6.06 -15.06
N ALA A 122 2.36 -6.38 -15.27
CA ALA A 122 1.82 -6.80 -16.58
C ALA A 122 1.41 -5.63 -17.47
N ILE A 123 1.52 -4.36 -17.00
CA ILE A 123 1.09 -3.17 -17.73
C ILE A 123 2.17 -2.08 -17.74
N ASP A 124 2.09 -1.18 -18.71
CA ASP A 124 2.81 0.09 -18.65
C ASP A 124 2.13 1.03 -17.63
N ARG A 125 2.76 1.23 -16.49
CA ARG A 125 2.24 2.04 -15.37
C ARG A 125 2.18 3.54 -15.67
N TYR A 126 2.85 4.00 -16.74
CA TYR A 126 2.74 5.35 -17.29
C TYR A 126 1.74 5.45 -18.44
N GLY A 127 1.29 4.31 -18.98
CA GLY A 127 0.33 4.25 -20.07
C GLY A 127 -1.05 4.77 -19.65
N ALA A 128 -1.73 5.48 -20.55
CA ALA A 128 -3.09 5.98 -20.33
C ALA A 128 -4.13 4.84 -20.44
N LEU A 129 -4.16 3.95 -19.45
CA LEU A 129 -4.92 2.69 -19.46
C LEU A 129 -6.26 2.77 -18.70
N LEU A 130 -6.37 3.72 -17.76
CA LEU A 130 -7.53 3.83 -16.89
C LEU A 130 -8.56 4.85 -17.41
N PRO A 131 -9.84 4.53 -17.38
CA PRO A 131 -10.50 3.32 -16.85
C PRO A 131 -10.12 2.07 -17.66
N TRP A 132 -9.88 0.96 -16.94
CA TRP A 132 -9.43 -0.29 -17.53
C TRP A 132 -10.50 -0.89 -18.46
N LYS A 133 -10.08 -1.34 -19.66
CA LYS A 133 -10.97 -1.89 -20.70
C LYS A 133 -12.10 -0.95 -21.17
N SER A 134 -12.10 0.30 -20.76
CA SER A 134 -13.07 1.28 -21.23
C SER A 134 -12.88 1.58 -22.72
N GLN A 135 -13.99 1.83 -23.41
CA GLN A 135 -14.01 2.20 -24.83
C GLN A 135 -13.84 3.71 -25.09
N ILE A 136 -13.67 4.52 -24.02
CA ILE A 136 -13.41 5.94 -24.20
C ILE A 136 -12.05 6.15 -24.87
N THR A 137 -11.98 7.09 -25.79
CA THR A 137 -10.75 7.41 -26.55
C THR A 137 -9.98 8.59 -25.96
N GLU A 138 -10.66 9.44 -25.20
CA GLU A 138 -10.09 10.66 -24.62
C GLU A 138 -10.21 10.68 -23.10
N GLY A 139 -9.27 11.35 -22.45
CA GLY A 139 -9.28 11.57 -21.01
C GLY A 139 -8.80 10.40 -20.16
N LYS A 140 -8.37 9.26 -20.76
CA LYS A 140 -7.71 8.19 -20.00
C LYS A 140 -6.47 8.70 -19.30
N CYS A 141 -6.13 8.07 -18.17
CA CYS A 141 -4.93 8.39 -17.43
C CYS A 141 -4.16 7.13 -17.03
N SER A 142 -2.91 7.33 -16.64
CA SER A 142 -2.10 6.26 -16.05
C SER A 142 -2.40 6.09 -14.54
N PRO A 143 -2.02 4.96 -13.93
CA PRO A 143 -2.07 4.79 -12.47
C PRO A 143 -1.32 5.89 -11.70
N VAL A 144 -0.16 6.31 -12.21
CA VAL A 144 0.64 7.41 -11.63
C VAL A 144 -0.12 8.73 -11.71
N GLN A 145 -0.69 9.08 -12.87
CA GLN A 145 -1.49 10.30 -13.04
C GLN A 145 -2.75 10.31 -12.17
N ALA A 146 -3.40 9.17 -11.98
CA ALA A 146 -4.56 9.08 -11.09
C ALA A 146 -4.15 9.36 -9.64
N SER A 147 -3.05 8.76 -9.17
CA SER A 147 -2.49 9.00 -7.84
C SER A 147 -2.05 10.45 -7.63
N GLU A 148 -1.38 11.04 -8.63
CA GLU A 148 -1.03 12.47 -8.68
C GLU A 148 -2.27 13.36 -8.47
N ARG A 149 -3.37 13.08 -9.16
CA ARG A 149 -4.60 13.88 -9.06
C ARG A 149 -5.25 13.80 -7.69
N TYR A 150 -5.23 12.63 -7.02
CA TYR A 150 -5.71 12.50 -5.65
C TYR A 150 -4.86 13.34 -4.69
N LEU A 151 -3.54 13.24 -4.80
CA LEU A 151 -2.60 13.99 -3.96
C LEU A 151 -2.69 15.50 -4.21
N ALA A 152 -2.78 15.93 -5.48
CA ALA A 152 -2.95 17.34 -5.83
C ALA A 152 -4.26 17.92 -5.26
N HIS A 153 -5.36 17.16 -5.29
CA HIS A 153 -6.63 17.59 -4.69
C HIS A 153 -6.50 17.77 -3.17
N LEU A 154 -5.85 16.82 -2.47
CA LEU A 154 -5.63 16.91 -1.03
C LEU A 154 -4.78 18.14 -0.67
N MET A 155 -3.72 18.39 -1.43
CA MET A 155 -2.82 19.54 -1.19
C MET A 155 -3.52 20.86 -1.49
N ALA A 156 -4.27 20.97 -2.58
CA ALA A 156 -5.02 22.18 -2.91
C ALA A 156 -6.10 22.49 -1.83
N ALA A 157 -6.75 21.44 -1.31
CA ALA A 157 -7.69 21.59 -0.19
C ALA A 157 -7.00 22.07 1.08
N PHE A 158 -5.80 21.53 1.39
CA PHE A 158 -4.99 21.95 2.54
C PHE A 158 -4.50 23.41 2.39
N GLU A 159 -3.98 23.77 1.25
CA GLU A 159 -3.52 25.13 0.95
C GLU A 159 -4.68 26.14 1.03
N HIS A 160 -5.84 25.80 0.48
CA HIS A 160 -7.04 26.63 0.59
C HIS A 160 -7.44 26.85 2.06
N GLN A 161 -7.40 25.82 2.90
CA GLN A 161 -7.66 25.95 4.32
C GLN A 161 -6.59 26.83 5.01
N SER A 162 -5.32 26.69 4.64
CA SER A 162 -4.21 27.43 5.23
C SER A 162 -4.29 28.96 5.01
N HIS A 163 -4.92 29.38 3.92
CA HIS A 163 -5.16 30.78 3.60
C HIS A 163 -6.45 31.36 4.24
N SER A 164 -7.24 30.51 4.90
CA SER A 164 -8.50 30.95 5.54
C SER A 164 -8.22 31.73 6.84
N PRO A 165 -9.06 32.72 7.20
CA PRO A 165 -8.92 33.45 8.46
C PRO A 165 -8.89 32.51 9.67
N GLY A 166 -7.86 32.57 10.49
CA GLY A 166 -7.66 31.73 11.67
C GLY A 166 -6.75 30.53 11.49
N HIS A 167 -6.35 30.18 10.26
CA HIS A 167 -5.50 29.02 9.95
C HIS A 167 -4.18 29.43 9.27
N ARG A 168 -3.47 30.40 9.85
CA ARG A 168 -2.13 30.78 9.29
C ARG A 168 -1.07 29.81 9.75
N PHE A 169 -0.61 28.96 8.84
CA PHE A 169 0.58 28.13 9.06
C PHE A 169 1.84 28.99 8.95
N ARG A 170 2.76 28.87 9.91
CA ARG A 170 3.98 29.69 9.99
C ARG A 170 5.19 29.06 9.29
N SER A 171 5.07 27.82 8.78
CA SER A 171 6.19 27.11 8.16
C SER A 171 6.26 27.37 6.66
N ALA A 172 7.49 27.52 6.16
CA ALA A 172 7.75 27.76 4.74
C ALA A 172 7.58 26.49 3.86
N ALA A 173 7.79 25.29 4.42
CA ALA A 173 7.62 24.01 3.70
C ALA A 173 7.20 22.91 4.69
N PRO A 174 6.04 22.25 4.50
CA PRO A 174 5.61 21.16 5.34
C PRO A 174 6.46 19.91 5.12
N GLN A 175 6.73 19.17 6.19
CA GLN A 175 7.20 17.79 6.10
C GLN A 175 6.00 16.90 5.81
N VAL A 176 6.05 16.12 4.74
CA VAL A 176 4.96 15.25 4.34
C VAL A 176 5.34 13.80 4.62
N VAL A 177 4.50 13.09 5.35
CA VAL A 177 4.58 11.64 5.52
C VAL A 177 3.45 11.02 4.71
N LEU A 178 3.81 10.29 3.66
CA LEU A 178 2.90 9.63 2.74
C LEU A 178 2.94 8.12 2.99
N THR A 179 1.79 7.49 3.15
CA THR A 179 1.76 6.06 3.46
C THR A 179 1.69 5.18 2.22
N VAL A 180 2.32 4.02 2.34
CA VAL A 180 2.33 2.95 1.34
C VAL A 180 2.10 1.60 2.01
N PRO A 181 1.51 0.60 1.34
CA PRO A 181 1.45 -0.77 1.87
C PRO A 181 2.85 -1.29 2.20
N ALA A 182 2.97 -2.04 3.30
CA ALA A 182 4.25 -2.65 3.68
C ALA A 182 4.77 -3.65 2.63
N SER A 183 3.85 -4.21 1.87
CA SER A 183 4.08 -5.19 0.82
C SER A 183 4.47 -4.59 -0.54
N PHE A 184 4.43 -3.26 -0.72
CA PHE A 184 4.84 -2.61 -1.97
C PHE A 184 6.29 -2.92 -2.29
N ASP A 185 6.53 -3.30 -3.55
CA ASP A 185 7.88 -3.40 -4.10
C ASP A 185 8.50 -2.00 -4.31
N GLU A 186 9.79 -1.94 -4.56
CA GLU A 186 10.52 -0.68 -4.72
C GLU A 186 10.03 0.15 -5.91
N VAL A 187 9.47 -0.50 -6.93
CA VAL A 187 8.92 0.20 -8.09
C VAL A 187 7.61 0.90 -7.73
N ALA A 188 6.69 0.21 -7.05
CA ALA A 188 5.43 0.81 -6.60
C ALA A 188 5.68 1.95 -5.60
N ARG A 189 6.67 1.80 -4.69
CA ARG A 189 7.14 2.86 -3.79
C ARG A 189 7.66 4.07 -4.58
N SER A 190 8.54 3.84 -5.56
CA SER A 190 9.10 4.89 -6.41
C SER A 190 8.04 5.63 -7.21
N LEU A 191 7.08 4.91 -7.82
CA LEU A 191 5.97 5.51 -8.56
C LEU A 191 5.02 6.33 -7.67
N THR A 192 4.81 5.87 -6.43
CA THR A 192 4.01 6.62 -5.45
C THR A 192 4.74 7.91 -5.04
N PHE A 193 6.04 7.83 -4.81
CA PHE A 193 6.87 9.00 -4.52
C PHE A 193 6.89 10.00 -5.69
N GLU A 194 7.01 9.50 -6.92
CA GLU A 194 6.95 10.33 -8.13
C GLU A 194 5.59 11.02 -8.30
N ALA A 195 4.48 10.30 -8.06
CA ALA A 195 3.15 10.89 -8.09
C ALA A 195 3.01 12.04 -7.07
N ALA A 196 3.62 11.87 -5.88
CA ALA A 196 3.67 12.92 -4.87
C ALA A 196 4.50 14.14 -5.31
N GLN A 197 5.66 13.92 -5.92
CA GLN A 197 6.48 15.01 -6.46
C GLN A 197 5.75 15.77 -7.57
N ARG A 198 5.08 15.07 -8.48
CA ARG A 198 4.25 15.67 -9.55
C ARG A 198 3.07 16.47 -9.00
N ALA A 199 2.52 16.05 -7.87
CA ALA A 199 1.49 16.79 -7.13
C ALA A 199 2.02 18.00 -6.34
N GLY A 200 3.33 18.31 -6.43
CA GLY A 200 3.96 19.46 -5.79
C GLY A 200 4.48 19.22 -4.37
N LEU A 201 4.48 17.98 -3.87
CA LEU A 201 5.02 17.65 -2.56
C LEU A 201 6.56 17.49 -2.64
N SER A 202 7.31 18.37 -1.92
CA SER A 202 8.76 18.44 -2.06
C SER A 202 9.54 17.67 -0.98
N GLN A 203 8.99 17.54 0.24
CA GLN A 203 9.65 16.90 1.39
C GLN A 203 8.83 15.66 1.82
N VAL A 204 8.87 14.61 1.02
CA VAL A 204 8.08 13.40 1.24
C VAL A 204 8.93 12.33 1.90
N THR A 205 8.42 11.76 3.00
CA THR A 205 8.90 10.53 3.62
C THR A 205 7.84 9.46 3.44
N LEU A 206 8.23 8.27 2.99
CA LEU A 206 7.30 7.14 2.91
C LEU A 206 7.24 6.40 4.25
N LEU A 207 6.03 6.05 4.67
CA LEU A 207 5.78 5.24 5.87
C LEU A 207 4.84 4.09 5.52
N GLU A 208 5.09 2.92 6.06
CA GLU A 208 4.24 1.77 5.82
C GLU A 208 2.90 1.87 6.58
N GLU A 209 1.79 1.53 5.92
CA GLU A 209 0.43 1.64 6.46
C GLU A 209 0.24 0.90 7.80
N PRO A 210 0.73 -0.35 7.99
CA PRO A 210 0.62 -1.03 9.28
C PRO A 210 1.37 -0.32 10.41
N LEU A 211 2.53 0.29 10.11
CA LEU A 211 3.25 1.09 11.09
C LEU A 211 2.51 2.39 11.40
N ALA A 212 1.97 3.05 10.40
CA ALA A 212 1.15 4.24 10.59
C ALA A 212 -0.08 3.93 11.46
N ALA A 213 -0.81 2.83 11.19
CA ALA A 213 -1.92 2.40 12.02
C ALA A 213 -1.51 2.15 13.49
N PHE A 214 -0.33 1.56 13.69
CA PHE A 214 0.20 1.33 15.03
C PHE A 214 0.60 2.65 15.72
N TYR A 215 1.18 3.60 15.01
CA TYR A 215 1.47 4.94 15.54
C TYR A 215 0.20 5.71 15.91
N ALA A 216 -0.87 5.59 15.14
CA ALA A 216 -2.17 6.17 15.49
C ALA A 216 -2.73 5.57 16.79
N TRP A 217 -2.58 4.25 16.95
CA TRP A 217 -2.99 3.58 18.18
C TRP A 217 -2.15 4.05 19.37
N LEU A 218 -0.84 4.23 19.24
CA LEU A 218 0.04 4.78 20.28
C LEU A 218 -0.39 6.19 20.69
N ASP A 219 -0.65 7.09 19.73
CA ASP A 219 -1.09 8.46 20.01
C ASP A 219 -2.46 8.48 20.72
N SER A 220 -3.43 7.72 20.19
CA SER A 220 -4.77 7.62 20.77
C SER A 220 -4.79 7.01 22.19
N ASN A 221 -3.76 6.29 22.55
CA ASN A 221 -3.61 5.63 23.85
C ASN A 221 -2.36 6.11 24.62
N GLU A 222 -1.89 7.34 24.39
CA GLU A 222 -0.62 7.89 24.88
C GLU A 222 -0.37 7.58 26.38
N HIS A 223 -1.41 7.66 27.21
CA HIS A 223 -1.32 7.44 28.65
C HIS A 223 -1.56 5.98 29.09
N THR A 224 -2.09 5.13 28.24
CA THR A 224 -2.57 3.77 28.60
C THR A 224 -1.92 2.64 27.81
N TRP A 225 -1.24 2.93 26.71
CA TRP A 225 -0.69 1.89 25.83
C TRP A 225 0.30 0.96 26.54
N ARG A 226 1.09 1.48 27.54
CA ARG A 226 2.00 0.67 28.37
C ARG A 226 1.29 -0.31 29.30
N GLN A 227 -0.02 -0.13 29.51
CA GLN A 227 -0.88 -1.08 30.22
C GLN A 227 -1.53 -2.07 29.26
N ALA A 228 -1.65 -1.67 28.00
CA ALA A 228 -2.26 -2.48 26.95
C ALA A 228 -1.28 -3.51 26.36
N VAL A 229 0.00 -3.19 26.26
CA VAL A 229 1.07 -4.09 25.81
C VAL A 229 2.20 -4.15 26.82
N GLN A 230 2.83 -5.32 26.96
CA GLN A 230 3.89 -5.60 27.92
C GLN A 230 5.11 -6.20 27.23
N PRO A 231 6.31 -6.12 27.85
CA PRO A 231 7.47 -6.85 27.34
C PRO A 231 7.16 -8.34 27.18
N GLY A 232 7.46 -8.88 26.03
CA GLY A 232 7.12 -10.25 25.65
C GLY A 232 5.82 -10.36 24.86
N ASP A 233 5.07 -9.27 24.62
CA ASP A 233 3.93 -9.31 23.71
C ASP A 233 4.37 -9.35 22.24
N LEU A 234 3.58 -10.04 21.43
CA LEU A 234 3.68 -10.08 19.98
C LEU A 234 2.39 -9.54 19.39
N VAL A 235 2.46 -8.37 18.77
CA VAL A 235 1.30 -7.68 18.19
C VAL A 235 1.20 -7.98 16.71
N LEU A 236 0.09 -8.56 16.28
CA LEU A 236 -0.29 -8.64 14.86
C LEU A 236 -0.97 -7.34 14.46
N VAL A 237 -0.41 -6.62 13.50
CA VAL A 237 -1.14 -5.57 12.77
C VAL A 237 -1.76 -6.21 11.55
N CYS A 238 -3.09 -6.17 11.48
CA CYS A 238 -3.87 -6.77 10.41
C CYS A 238 -4.62 -5.65 9.69
N ASP A 239 -4.13 -5.25 8.52
CA ASP A 239 -4.69 -4.19 7.70
C ASP A 239 -5.37 -4.78 6.47
N ILE A 240 -6.72 -4.66 6.40
CA ILE A 240 -7.51 -5.10 5.26
C ILE A 240 -8.27 -3.90 4.69
N GLY A 241 -7.67 -3.32 3.65
CA GLY A 241 -8.21 -2.19 2.93
C GLY A 241 -9.22 -2.58 1.85
N GLY A 242 -9.43 -1.64 0.90
CA GLY A 242 -10.24 -1.90 -0.28
C GLY A 242 -9.57 -2.83 -1.29
N GLY A 243 -8.29 -2.64 -1.55
CA GLY A 243 -7.54 -3.38 -2.58
C GLY A 243 -6.56 -4.40 -2.07
N THR A 244 -6.03 -4.23 -0.85
CA THR A 244 -4.94 -5.04 -0.30
C THR A 244 -5.24 -5.57 1.09
N CYS A 245 -4.53 -6.64 1.44
CA CYS A 245 -4.47 -7.20 2.77
C CYS A 245 -3.01 -7.31 3.18
N ASP A 246 -2.63 -6.61 4.25
CA ASP A 246 -1.28 -6.50 4.76
C ASP A 246 -1.21 -7.00 6.20
N PHE A 247 -0.18 -7.79 6.51
CA PHE A 247 0.11 -8.31 7.85
C PHE A 247 1.50 -7.88 8.29
N SER A 248 1.62 -7.48 9.56
CA SER A 248 2.92 -7.21 10.19
C SER A 248 2.93 -7.71 11.62
N LEU A 249 4.08 -8.21 12.08
CA LEU A 249 4.30 -8.59 13.47
C LEU A 249 5.27 -7.62 14.12
N ILE A 250 4.88 -7.09 15.29
CA ILE A 250 5.66 -6.18 16.12
C ILE A 250 5.87 -6.84 17.47
N ALA A 251 7.14 -7.07 17.84
CA ALA A 251 7.51 -7.55 19.17
C ALA A 251 7.65 -6.38 20.14
N VAL A 252 7.21 -6.58 21.36
CA VAL A 252 7.38 -5.66 22.48
C VAL A 252 8.46 -6.20 23.41
N SER A 253 9.53 -5.43 23.59
CA SER A 253 10.63 -5.77 24.47
C SER A 253 10.88 -4.66 25.49
N ALA A 254 11.74 -4.91 26.48
CA ALA A 254 12.21 -3.87 27.40
C ALA A 254 13.73 -3.83 27.40
N ALA A 255 14.29 -2.64 27.28
CA ALA A 255 15.70 -2.38 27.48
C ALA A 255 15.86 -1.11 28.32
N GLU A 256 16.78 -1.11 29.26
CA GLU A 256 17.08 0.03 30.14
C GLU A 256 15.87 0.61 30.90
N GLY A 257 14.82 -0.21 31.12
CA GLY A 257 13.58 0.20 31.79
C GLY A 257 12.54 0.84 30.88
N GLU A 258 12.82 0.99 29.58
CA GLU A 258 11.90 1.50 28.57
C GLU A 258 11.37 0.36 27.69
N LEU A 259 10.13 0.54 27.18
CA LEU A 259 9.55 -0.38 26.20
C LEU A 259 10.08 -0.06 24.80
N HIS A 260 10.57 -1.10 24.14
CA HIS A 260 11.02 -1.08 22.76
C HIS A 260 10.06 -1.88 21.89
N LEU A 261 9.74 -1.30 20.75
CA LEU A 261 8.87 -1.88 19.75
C LEU A 261 9.71 -2.19 18.50
N GLU A 262 9.71 -3.44 18.07
CA GLU A 262 10.50 -3.88 16.92
C GLU A 262 9.64 -4.70 15.96
N ARG A 263 9.60 -4.30 14.68
CA ARG A 263 8.93 -5.08 13.65
C ARG A 263 9.78 -6.29 13.28
N ILE A 264 9.21 -7.47 13.43
CA ILE A 264 9.93 -8.74 13.22
C ILE A 264 9.55 -9.44 11.92
N SER A 265 8.39 -9.12 11.33
CA SER A 265 7.97 -9.74 10.07
C SER A 265 6.94 -8.89 9.33
N VAL A 266 6.93 -9.00 7.99
CA VAL A 266 5.96 -8.40 7.06
C VAL A 266 5.45 -9.48 6.12
N GLY A 267 4.16 -9.42 5.78
CA GLY A 267 3.50 -10.35 4.87
C GLY A 267 3.80 -10.10 3.39
N ASP A 268 3.37 -11.04 2.55
CA ASP A 268 3.40 -10.88 1.09
C ASP A 268 2.39 -9.82 0.63
N HIS A 269 2.59 -9.28 -0.58
CA HIS A 269 1.61 -8.40 -1.21
C HIS A 269 0.39 -9.19 -1.67
N LEU A 270 -0.74 -8.98 -1.01
CA LEU A 270 -1.98 -9.65 -1.32
C LEU A 270 -2.97 -8.65 -1.94
N LEU A 271 -3.21 -8.75 -3.25
CA LEU A 271 -4.31 -8.05 -3.91
C LEU A 271 -5.63 -8.75 -3.54
N LEU A 272 -6.08 -8.51 -2.31
CA LEU A 272 -7.23 -9.13 -1.69
C LEU A 272 -7.81 -8.19 -0.62
N GLY A 273 -9.01 -7.67 -0.87
CA GLY A 273 -9.63 -6.70 0.02
C GLY A 273 -11.12 -6.51 -0.25
N GLY A 274 -11.63 -5.35 0.13
CA GLY A 274 -13.03 -4.98 -0.04
C GLY A 274 -13.54 -5.03 -1.46
N ASP A 275 -12.67 -4.70 -2.45
CA ASP A 275 -13.03 -4.75 -3.88
C ASP A 275 -13.29 -6.19 -4.35
N ASN A 276 -12.52 -7.17 -3.84
CA ASN A 276 -12.77 -8.59 -4.10
C ASN A 276 -14.08 -9.06 -3.48
N MET A 277 -14.41 -8.54 -2.29
CA MET A 277 -15.68 -8.81 -1.61
C MET A 277 -16.87 -8.26 -2.39
N ASP A 278 -16.75 -7.03 -2.91
CA ASP A 278 -17.78 -6.39 -3.75
C ASP A 278 -18.03 -7.20 -5.02
N LEU A 279 -16.96 -7.63 -5.66
CA LEU A 279 -17.01 -8.44 -6.87
C LEU A 279 -17.65 -9.81 -6.60
N ALA A 280 -17.30 -10.47 -5.50
CA ALA A 280 -17.89 -11.76 -5.12
C ALA A 280 -19.39 -11.66 -4.86
N LEU A 281 -19.84 -10.60 -4.18
CA LEU A 281 -21.26 -10.32 -3.97
C LEU A 281 -21.98 -10.04 -5.30
N ALA A 282 -21.37 -9.25 -6.19
CA ALA A 282 -21.94 -8.97 -7.51
C ALA A 282 -22.09 -10.23 -8.36
N TYR A 283 -21.11 -11.14 -8.36
CA TYR A 283 -21.22 -12.44 -9.03
C TYR A 283 -22.32 -13.31 -8.44
N THR A 284 -22.49 -13.32 -7.13
CA THR A 284 -23.58 -14.04 -6.46
C THR A 284 -24.94 -13.52 -6.91
N LEU A 285 -25.13 -12.20 -6.88
CA LEU A 285 -26.38 -11.57 -7.30
C LEU A 285 -26.63 -11.72 -8.81
N LYS A 286 -25.58 -11.66 -9.63
CA LYS A 286 -25.68 -11.96 -11.08
C LYS A 286 -26.18 -13.38 -11.30
N GLY A 287 -25.62 -14.38 -10.62
CA GLY A 287 -26.07 -15.78 -10.74
C GLY A 287 -27.52 -15.98 -10.31
N GLU A 288 -28.03 -15.23 -9.34
CA GLU A 288 -29.45 -15.24 -8.96
C GLU A 288 -30.35 -14.61 -10.03
N LEU A 289 -29.93 -13.48 -10.61
CA LEU A 289 -30.66 -12.85 -11.71
C LEU A 289 -30.72 -13.73 -12.94
N GLU A 290 -29.62 -14.39 -13.30
CA GLU A 290 -29.55 -15.33 -14.43
C GLU A 290 -30.49 -16.54 -14.26
N LYS A 291 -30.63 -17.07 -13.04
CA LYS A 291 -31.61 -18.14 -12.73
C LYS A 291 -33.07 -17.72 -12.98
N THR A 292 -33.36 -16.42 -12.94
CA THR A 292 -34.66 -15.85 -13.25
C THR A 292 -34.82 -15.43 -14.73
N GLY A 293 -33.83 -15.78 -15.58
CA GLY A 293 -33.82 -15.46 -17.02
C GLY A 293 -33.37 -14.05 -17.34
N LYS A 294 -32.75 -13.33 -16.38
CA LYS A 294 -32.27 -11.95 -16.53
C LYS A 294 -30.76 -11.95 -16.71
N ASN A 295 -30.29 -11.80 -17.94
CA ASN A 295 -28.86 -11.70 -18.25
C ASN A 295 -28.37 -10.25 -18.15
N LEU A 296 -27.18 -10.08 -17.59
CA LEU A 296 -26.51 -8.79 -17.48
C LEU A 296 -25.43 -8.66 -18.55
N ASP A 297 -25.38 -7.53 -19.23
CA ASP A 297 -24.23 -7.17 -20.03
C ASP A 297 -23.04 -6.72 -19.14
N HIS A 298 -21.88 -6.48 -19.76
CA HIS A 298 -20.67 -6.09 -19.05
C HIS A 298 -20.84 -4.77 -18.27
N TRP A 299 -21.48 -3.78 -18.88
CA TRP A 299 -21.75 -2.49 -18.25
C TRP A 299 -22.69 -2.60 -17.05
N GLN A 300 -23.77 -3.39 -17.21
CA GLN A 300 -24.71 -3.66 -16.11
C GLN A 300 -24.04 -4.41 -14.96
N PHE A 301 -23.12 -5.33 -15.28
CA PHE A 301 -22.35 -6.03 -14.25
C PHE A 301 -21.43 -5.07 -13.46
N LEU A 302 -20.72 -4.16 -14.13
CA LEU A 302 -19.91 -3.16 -13.44
C LEU A 302 -20.74 -2.22 -12.56
N SER A 303 -21.93 -1.81 -13.03
CA SER A 303 -22.90 -1.05 -12.22
C SER A 303 -23.40 -1.84 -11.01
N LEU A 304 -23.62 -3.16 -11.18
CA LEU A 304 -23.98 -4.05 -10.07
C LEU A 304 -22.86 -4.15 -9.04
N VAL A 305 -21.58 -4.17 -9.43
CA VAL A 305 -20.44 -4.16 -8.49
C VAL A 305 -20.46 -2.91 -7.61
N GLY A 306 -20.65 -1.73 -8.19
CA GLY A 306 -20.74 -0.48 -7.44
C GLY A 306 -21.96 -0.44 -6.49
N SER A 307 -23.09 -0.95 -6.96
CA SER A 307 -24.32 -1.05 -6.15
C SER A 307 -24.18 -2.07 -5.02
N ALA A 308 -23.51 -3.21 -5.27
CA ALA A 308 -23.20 -4.23 -4.25
C ALA A 308 -22.29 -3.69 -3.17
N ARG A 309 -21.26 -2.87 -3.54
CA ARG A 309 -20.40 -2.14 -2.59
C ARG A 309 -21.24 -1.28 -1.64
N SER A 310 -22.07 -0.40 -2.19
CA SER A 310 -22.90 0.50 -1.39
C SER A 310 -23.88 -0.26 -0.49
N ALA A 311 -24.48 -1.34 -0.99
CA ALA A 311 -25.38 -2.20 -0.21
C ALA A 311 -24.63 -2.95 0.90
N LYS A 312 -23.44 -3.47 0.63
CA LYS A 312 -22.54 -4.11 1.61
C LYS A 312 -22.21 -3.15 2.75
N GLU A 313 -21.73 -1.94 2.42
CA GLU A 313 -21.36 -0.93 3.41
C GLU A 313 -22.55 -0.58 4.32
N ARG A 314 -23.75 -0.43 3.77
CA ARG A 314 -24.97 -0.18 4.54
C ARG A 314 -25.35 -1.35 5.46
N LEU A 315 -25.34 -2.58 4.96
CA LEU A 315 -25.65 -3.77 5.76
C LEU A 315 -24.64 -4.01 6.90
N LEU A 316 -23.37 -3.67 6.68
CA LEU A 316 -22.33 -3.84 7.68
C LEU A 316 -22.27 -2.71 8.71
N SER A 317 -22.84 -1.54 8.41
CA SER A 317 -22.90 -0.39 9.31
C SER A 317 -24.19 -0.28 10.11
N ASP A 318 -25.28 -0.91 9.65
CA ASP A 318 -26.60 -0.82 10.27
C ASP A 318 -27.18 -2.22 10.55
N ASP A 319 -27.11 -2.63 11.81
CA ASP A 319 -27.58 -3.94 12.27
C ASP A 319 -29.09 -4.12 12.20
N SER A 320 -29.87 -3.07 12.00
CA SER A 320 -31.32 -3.12 11.85
C SER A 320 -31.77 -3.58 10.45
N LEU A 321 -30.88 -3.53 9.45
CA LEU A 321 -31.18 -3.87 8.07
C LEU A 321 -30.95 -5.37 7.80
N ASP A 322 -31.97 -6.12 7.37
CA ASP A 322 -31.84 -7.51 6.92
C ASP A 322 -31.49 -7.62 5.43
N ALA A 323 -31.88 -6.61 4.65
CA ALA A 323 -31.62 -6.56 3.21
C ALA A 323 -31.60 -5.13 2.69
N VAL A 324 -30.79 -4.91 1.65
CA VAL A 324 -30.76 -3.64 0.90
C VAL A 324 -31.17 -3.89 -0.55
N PRO A 325 -32.20 -3.21 -1.07
CA PRO A 325 -32.60 -3.33 -2.47
C PRO A 325 -31.52 -2.75 -3.39
N ILE A 326 -31.32 -3.42 -4.53
CA ILE A 326 -30.39 -3.01 -5.58
C ILE A 326 -31.17 -2.90 -6.89
N ALA A 327 -30.98 -1.79 -7.58
CA ALA A 327 -31.52 -1.54 -8.90
C ALA A 327 -30.38 -1.37 -9.90
N VAL A 328 -30.38 -2.15 -10.99
CA VAL A 328 -29.42 -2.03 -12.08
C VAL A 328 -30.12 -1.40 -13.27
N ALA A 329 -29.59 -0.26 -13.73
CA ALA A 329 -30.15 0.44 -14.89
C ALA A 329 -29.99 -0.36 -16.17
N THR A 330 -30.98 -0.27 -17.07
CA THR A 330 -30.89 -0.83 -18.41
C THR A 330 -30.59 0.27 -19.41
N ARG A 331 -29.74 -0.02 -20.41
CA ARG A 331 -29.50 0.90 -21.54
C ARG A 331 -30.70 0.87 -22.48
N GLY A 332 -31.29 2.03 -22.77
CA GLY A 332 -32.34 2.17 -23.77
C GLY A 332 -33.19 3.43 -23.59
N ALA A 333 -33.64 4.01 -24.70
CA ALA A 333 -34.50 5.20 -24.74
C ALA A 333 -35.98 4.91 -24.45
N SER A 334 -36.33 3.69 -24.00
CA SER A 334 -37.72 3.33 -23.68
C SER A 334 -38.12 3.88 -22.32
N LEU A 335 -39.22 4.62 -22.27
CA LEU A 335 -39.88 5.07 -21.05
C LEU A 335 -40.24 3.91 -20.08
N PHE A 336 -40.16 2.67 -20.54
CA PHE A 336 -40.38 1.42 -19.80
C PHE A 336 -39.13 0.56 -19.74
N ALA A 337 -37.93 1.17 -19.68
CA ALA A 337 -36.69 0.42 -19.47
C ALA A 337 -36.86 -0.42 -18.20
N ASN A 338 -36.93 -1.73 -18.34
CA ASN A 338 -37.08 -2.67 -17.24
C ASN A 338 -35.85 -2.57 -16.33
N THR A 339 -35.96 -1.84 -15.23
CA THR A 339 -34.93 -1.82 -14.20
C THR A 339 -34.80 -3.23 -13.64
N LEU A 340 -33.60 -3.81 -13.74
CA LEU A 340 -33.33 -5.09 -13.10
C LEU A 340 -33.20 -4.84 -11.59
N SER A 341 -34.03 -5.49 -10.81
CA SER A 341 -34.00 -5.35 -9.35
C SER A 341 -33.63 -6.67 -8.68
N THR A 342 -32.80 -6.58 -7.66
CA THR A 342 -32.43 -7.64 -6.74
C THR A 342 -32.26 -7.06 -5.34
N LYS A 343 -31.79 -7.85 -4.38
CA LYS A 343 -31.47 -7.38 -3.03
C LYS A 343 -30.24 -8.09 -2.48
N LEU A 344 -29.40 -7.37 -1.79
CA LEU A 344 -28.34 -7.93 -0.97
C LEU A 344 -28.88 -8.21 0.43
N THR A 345 -28.67 -9.41 0.97
CA THR A 345 -29.16 -9.83 2.29
C THR A 345 -28.01 -10.06 3.26
N ARG A 346 -28.31 -10.07 4.58
CA ARG A 346 -27.32 -10.49 5.60
C ARG A 346 -26.82 -11.91 5.39
N ASP A 347 -27.65 -12.80 4.87
CA ASP A 347 -27.24 -14.17 4.56
C ASP A 347 -26.21 -14.22 3.45
N HIS A 348 -26.36 -13.37 2.41
CA HIS A 348 -25.31 -13.19 1.38
C HIS A 348 -23.99 -12.68 2.02
N VAL A 349 -24.07 -11.66 2.89
CA VAL A 349 -22.89 -11.14 3.58
C VAL A 349 -22.23 -12.24 4.41
N ARG A 350 -22.99 -13.00 5.20
CA ARG A 350 -22.45 -14.08 6.01
C ARG A 350 -21.80 -15.16 5.15
N THR A 351 -22.51 -15.67 4.15
CA THR A 351 -22.06 -16.81 3.35
C THR A 351 -20.90 -16.43 2.42
N VAL A 352 -20.98 -15.25 1.75
CA VAL A 352 -19.97 -14.85 0.76
C VAL A 352 -18.78 -14.19 1.43
N LEU A 353 -19.00 -13.30 2.40
CA LEU A 353 -17.90 -12.55 2.99
C LEU A 353 -17.28 -13.28 4.18
N VAL A 354 -18.08 -13.66 5.18
CA VAL A 354 -17.52 -14.27 6.39
C VAL A 354 -17.00 -15.68 6.11
N GLU A 355 -17.84 -16.54 5.53
CA GLU A 355 -17.44 -17.93 5.25
C GLU A 355 -16.55 -18.05 4.01
N GLY A 356 -16.63 -17.11 3.06
CA GLY A 356 -15.81 -17.13 1.84
C GLY A 356 -14.42 -16.52 2.04
N PHE A 357 -14.29 -15.38 2.73
CA PHE A 357 -13.03 -14.68 2.91
C PHE A 357 -12.36 -14.96 4.25
N LEU A 358 -13.12 -15.32 5.29
CA LEU A 358 -12.60 -15.69 6.61
C LEU A 358 -13.18 -17.07 7.04
N PRO A 359 -13.01 -18.14 6.23
CA PRO A 359 -13.44 -19.47 6.66
C PRO A 359 -12.69 -19.87 7.94
N GLN A 360 -13.32 -20.75 8.73
CA GLN A 360 -12.60 -21.41 9.80
C GLN A 360 -11.55 -22.35 9.20
N THR A 361 -10.29 -22.09 9.50
CA THR A 361 -9.13 -22.81 8.96
C THR A 361 -8.23 -23.27 10.09
N ALA A 362 -7.55 -24.39 9.91
CA ALA A 362 -6.46 -24.78 10.77
C ALA A 362 -5.22 -23.92 10.50
N LEU A 363 -4.35 -23.73 11.47
CA LEU A 363 -3.09 -23.01 11.30
C LEU A 363 -2.15 -23.69 10.26
N SER A 364 -2.34 -24.98 10.01
CA SER A 364 -1.64 -25.75 8.96
C SER A 364 -2.16 -25.57 7.54
N ASP A 365 -3.34 -24.94 7.39
CA ASP A 365 -3.96 -24.79 6.08
C ASP A 365 -3.23 -23.74 5.25
N MET A 366 -2.89 -24.11 4.01
CA MET A 366 -2.20 -23.22 3.07
C MET A 366 -3.16 -22.65 2.05
N PRO A 367 -2.89 -21.44 1.53
CA PRO A 367 -3.63 -20.88 0.40
C PRO A 367 -3.60 -21.83 -0.80
N GLN A 368 -4.75 -21.98 -1.44
CA GLN A 368 -4.89 -22.81 -2.64
C GLN A 368 -4.24 -22.11 -3.83
N THR A 369 -3.32 -22.79 -4.50
CA THR A 369 -2.74 -22.33 -5.76
C THR A 369 -3.49 -22.97 -6.92
N ARG A 370 -4.12 -22.14 -7.78
CA ARG A 370 -4.63 -22.64 -9.06
C ARG A 370 -3.49 -22.66 -10.07
N ARG A 371 -3.20 -23.82 -10.63
CA ARG A 371 -2.35 -23.88 -11.81
C ARG A 371 -3.09 -23.20 -12.96
N SER A 372 -2.52 -22.09 -13.45
CA SER A 372 -3.01 -21.48 -14.68
C SER A 372 -2.69 -22.41 -15.85
N VAL A 373 -3.72 -22.91 -16.52
CA VAL A 373 -3.58 -23.74 -17.72
C VAL A 373 -4.24 -22.95 -18.86
N GLY A 374 -3.42 -22.18 -19.59
CA GLY A 374 -3.89 -21.45 -20.76
C GLY A 374 -3.44 -19.98 -20.83
N ILE A 375 -3.91 -19.29 -21.88
CA ILE A 375 -3.67 -17.86 -22.11
C ILE A 375 -4.50 -17.07 -21.09
N GLN A 376 -3.84 -16.22 -20.30
CA GLN A 376 -4.50 -15.32 -19.36
C GLN A 376 -4.67 -13.95 -19.97
N GLU A 377 -5.77 -13.30 -19.64
CA GLU A 377 -6.01 -11.92 -20.01
C GLU A 377 -5.16 -10.99 -19.10
N VAL A 378 -4.53 -9.96 -19.70
CA VAL A 378 -3.77 -8.96 -18.95
C VAL A 378 -4.69 -8.19 -18.00
N GLY A 379 -4.26 -8.01 -16.75
CA GLY A 379 -5.04 -7.31 -15.71
C GLY A 379 -4.31 -7.30 -14.37
N LEU A 380 -5.01 -6.91 -13.30
CA LEU A 380 -4.49 -7.03 -11.95
C LEU A 380 -4.32 -8.51 -11.57
N THR A 381 -3.15 -8.84 -11.01
CA THR A 381 -2.82 -10.21 -10.59
C THR A 381 -3.39 -10.47 -9.19
N TYR A 382 -4.67 -10.78 -9.14
CA TYR A 382 -5.32 -11.15 -7.88
C TYR A 382 -4.83 -12.50 -7.37
N VAL A 383 -4.80 -12.66 -6.03
CA VAL A 383 -4.50 -13.96 -5.42
C VAL A 383 -5.55 -15.01 -5.80
N SER A 384 -5.11 -16.26 -5.94
CA SER A 384 -5.98 -17.36 -6.39
C SER A 384 -6.97 -17.82 -5.32
N ASP A 385 -6.60 -17.73 -4.05
CA ASP A 385 -7.40 -18.13 -2.90
C ASP A 385 -7.98 -16.89 -2.20
N PRO A 386 -9.30 -16.71 -2.12
CA PRO A 386 -9.92 -15.61 -1.41
C PRO A 386 -9.86 -15.74 0.12
N ALA A 387 -9.45 -16.89 0.66
CA ALA A 387 -9.45 -17.15 2.09
C ALA A 387 -8.31 -16.41 2.81
N ILE A 388 -8.58 -15.20 3.30
CA ILE A 388 -7.64 -14.37 4.07
C ILE A 388 -7.08 -15.15 5.27
N SER A 389 -7.89 -15.98 5.92
CA SER A 389 -7.45 -16.81 7.04
C SER A 389 -6.30 -17.76 6.69
N ARG A 390 -6.30 -18.35 5.46
CA ARG A 390 -5.18 -19.20 5.01
C ARG A 390 -3.93 -18.40 4.70
N HIS A 391 -4.06 -17.20 4.15
CA HIS A 391 -2.93 -16.31 3.93
C HIS A 391 -2.32 -15.86 5.25
N LEU A 392 -3.13 -15.56 6.26
CA LEU A 392 -2.67 -15.26 7.61
C LEU A 392 -1.95 -16.46 8.24
N ALA A 393 -2.50 -17.67 8.13
CA ALA A 393 -1.85 -18.88 8.63
C ALA A 393 -0.47 -19.09 7.98
N ARG A 394 -0.37 -18.93 6.65
CA ARG A 394 0.90 -18.97 5.92
C ARG A 394 1.87 -17.88 6.40
N PHE A 395 1.40 -16.67 6.61
CA PHE A 395 2.21 -15.57 7.11
C PHE A 395 2.82 -15.90 8.47
N LEU A 396 2.03 -16.39 9.43
CA LEU A 396 2.50 -16.74 10.77
C LEU A 396 3.54 -17.88 10.74
N GLN A 397 3.38 -18.86 9.84
CA GLN A 397 4.36 -19.94 9.65
C GLN A 397 5.66 -19.43 9.02
N ARG A 398 5.58 -18.61 7.95
CA ARG A 398 6.75 -18.00 7.32
C ARG A 398 7.49 -17.07 8.29
N SER A 399 6.76 -16.33 9.11
CA SER A 399 7.33 -15.49 10.14
C SER A 399 8.13 -16.30 11.17
N TRP A 400 7.64 -17.47 11.56
CA TRP A 400 8.40 -18.39 12.40
C TRP A 400 9.70 -18.84 11.74
N GLN A 401 9.65 -19.27 10.48
CA GLN A 401 10.84 -19.67 9.74
C GLN A 401 11.85 -18.51 9.62
N ASN A 402 11.36 -17.30 9.32
CA ASN A 402 12.21 -16.11 9.18
C ASN A 402 12.95 -15.76 10.48
N VAL A 403 12.26 -15.73 11.61
CA VAL A 403 12.89 -15.37 12.89
C VAL A 403 13.94 -16.41 13.34
N GLN A 404 13.84 -17.68 12.91
CA GLN A 404 14.85 -18.70 13.21
C GLN A 404 16.20 -18.42 12.51
N THR A 405 16.20 -17.66 11.42
CA THR A 405 17.43 -17.32 10.68
C THR A 405 18.22 -16.16 11.33
N ASN A 406 17.62 -15.46 12.29
CA ASN A 406 18.20 -14.29 12.95
C ASN A 406 18.14 -14.43 14.48
N THR A 407 19.28 -14.45 15.15
CA THR A 407 19.39 -14.69 16.60
C THR A 407 18.64 -13.65 17.42
N LYS A 408 18.70 -12.36 17.04
CA LYS A 408 17.98 -11.27 17.72
C LYS A 408 16.47 -11.45 17.63
N LEU A 409 15.97 -11.67 16.41
CA LEU A 409 14.54 -11.88 16.18
C LEU A 409 14.02 -13.15 16.84
N SER A 410 14.84 -14.22 16.85
CA SER A 410 14.51 -15.47 17.54
C SER A 410 14.33 -15.26 19.05
N ALA A 411 15.17 -14.43 19.66
CA ALA A 411 15.04 -14.10 21.09
C ALA A 411 13.75 -13.30 21.37
N LEU A 412 13.40 -12.35 20.50
CA LEU A 412 12.16 -11.55 20.63
C LEU A 412 10.88 -12.38 20.41
N ALA A 413 10.97 -13.42 19.58
CA ALA A 413 9.85 -14.32 19.28
C ALA A 413 9.73 -15.52 20.24
N GLN A 414 10.60 -15.62 21.24
CA GLN A 414 10.62 -16.73 22.18
C GLN A 414 9.32 -16.80 22.98
N GLY A 415 8.72 -18.00 23.06
CA GLY A 415 7.46 -18.22 23.78
C GLY A 415 6.19 -18.00 22.95
N HIS A 416 6.32 -17.51 21.71
CA HIS A 416 5.17 -17.23 20.82
C HIS A 416 4.87 -18.35 19.82
N THR A 417 5.18 -19.58 20.16
CA THR A 417 4.84 -20.75 19.34
C THR A 417 3.75 -21.57 20.01
N SER A 418 2.80 -22.07 19.23
CA SER A 418 1.85 -23.06 19.72
C SER A 418 2.51 -24.44 19.74
N PRO A 419 2.32 -25.25 20.81
CA PRO A 419 2.86 -26.61 20.88
C PRO A 419 2.47 -27.45 19.66
N GLY A 420 3.46 -28.07 19.02
CA GLY A 420 3.26 -28.89 17.82
C GLY A 420 3.04 -28.11 16.51
N THR A 421 3.22 -26.79 16.51
CA THR A 421 3.14 -25.96 15.29
C THR A 421 4.45 -25.21 15.04
N SER A 422 4.76 -24.96 13.76
CA SER A 422 5.89 -24.12 13.33
C SER A 422 5.36 -22.75 12.89
N ALA A 423 4.69 -22.03 13.77
CA ALA A 423 4.09 -20.72 13.50
C ALA A 423 4.18 -19.80 14.72
N LEU A 424 4.30 -18.49 14.48
CA LEU A 424 4.20 -17.48 15.53
C LEU A 424 2.73 -17.22 15.86
N ILE A 425 2.40 -17.17 17.15
CA ILE A 425 1.05 -16.85 17.63
C ILE A 425 1.09 -15.46 18.28
N PRO A 426 0.34 -14.47 17.78
CA PRO A 426 0.27 -13.15 18.39
C PRO A 426 -0.46 -13.21 19.74
N THR A 427 -0.06 -12.35 20.69
CA THR A 427 -0.76 -12.14 21.97
C THR A 427 -1.79 -11.03 21.88
N ALA A 428 -1.59 -10.13 20.91
CA ALA A 428 -2.52 -9.03 20.64
C ALA A 428 -2.68 -8.79 19.13
N VAL A 429 -3.80 -8.21 18.75
CA VAL A 429 -4.08 -7.80 17.36
C VAL A 429 -4.56 -6.37 17.30
N LEU A 430 -4.02 -5.61 16.36
CA LEU A 430 -4.48 -4.30 15.95
C LEU A 430 -5.13 -4.44 14.56
N PHE A 431 -6.43 -4.21 14.49
CA PHE A 431 -7.15 -4.21 13.24
C PHE A 431 -7.09 -2.84 12.58
N ASN A 432 -6.86 -2.78 11.30
CA ASN A 432 -6.95 -1.57 10.49
C ASN A 432 -7.62 -1.85 9.13
N GLY A 433 -7.99 -0.78 8.42
CA GLY A 433 -8.64 -0.85 7.12
C GLY A 433 -10.16 -0.98 7.17
N GLY A 434 -10.78 -0.60 6.04
CA GLY A 434 -12.23 -0.45 5.93
C GLY A 434 -13.05 -1.72 6.15
N VAL A 435 -12.46 -2.90 5.91
CA VAL A 435 -13.13 -4.19 6.13
C VAL A 435 -13.40 -4.42 7.62
N PHE A 436 -12.51 -3.95 8.48
CA PHE A 436 -12.64 -4.10 9.92
C PHE A 436 -13.53 -3.06 10.60
N LYS A 437 -14.15 -2.14 9.87
CA LYS A 437 -15.30 -1.39 10.38
C LYS A 437 -16.44 -2.33 10.78
N SER A 438 -16.54 -3.49 10.10
CA SER A 438 -17.53 -4.51 10.41
C SER A 438 -17.20 -5.29 11.70
N PRO A 439 -18.04 -5.22 12.75
CA PRO A 439 -17.84 -6.00 13.97
C PRO A 439 -17.83 -7.51 13.71
N VAL A 440 -18.61 -7.97 12.72
CA VAL A 440 -18.71 -9.39 12.38
C VAL A 440 -17.38 -9.92 11.81
N MET A 441 -16.71 -9.13 10.95
CA MET A 441 -15.41 -9.52 10.39
C MET A 441 -14.33 -9.53 11.48
N ARG A 442 -14.29 -8.52 12.37
CA ARG A 442 -13.36 -8.51 13.51
C ARG A 442 -13.57 -9.71 14.42
N ARG A 443 -14.83 -9.99 14.78
CA ARG A 443 -15.14 -11.12 15.66
C ARG A 443 -14.67 -12.45 15.06
N ARG A 444 -14.95 -12.68 13.77
CA ARG A 444 -14.49 -13.89 13.07
C ARG A 444 -12.96 -14.01 13.08
N MET A 445 -12.24 -12.92 12.87
CA MET A 445 -10.77 -12.95 12.91
C MET A 445 -10.26 -13.23 14.32
N LEU A 446 -10.86 -12.66 15.36
CA LEU A 446 -10.52 -12.97 16.75
C LEU A 446 -10.79 -14.45 17.08
N ASP A 447 -11.95 -14.99 16.68
CA ASP A 447 -12.29 -16.40 16.90
C ASP A 447 -11.27 -17.35 16.22
N LEU A 448 -10.72 -16.97 15.05
CA LEU A 448 -9.65 -17.72 14.38
C LEU A 448 -8.34 -17.66 15.17
N LEU A 449 -7.92 -16.47 15.57
CA LEU A 449 -6.68 -16.26 16.32
C LEU A 449 -6.74 -16.96 17.70
N ASP A 450 -7.88 -16.91 18.38
CA ASP A 450 -8.12 -17.59 19.65
C ASP A 450 -8.07 -19.12 19.48
N ALA A 451 -8.65 -19.65 18.41
CA ALA A 451 -8.57 -21.09 18.12
C ALA A 451 -7.12 -21.53 17.87
N TRP A 452 -6.32 -20.72 17.17
CA TRP A 452 -4.90 -21.02 16.90
C TRP A 452 -4.01 -20.87 18.13
N SER A 453 -4.37 -19.97 19.07
CA SER A 453 -3.69 -19.80 20.35
C SER A 453 -4.04 -20.89 21.39
N GLN A 454 -4.86 -21.87 21.02
CA GLN A 454 -5.34 -22.94 21.91
C GLN A 454 -6.03 -22.41 23.18
N GLY A 455 -6.74 -21.29 23.04
CA GLY A 455 -7.47 -20.64 24.15
C GLY A 455 -6.62 -19.70 25.01
N GLY A 456 -5.42 -19.33 24.55
CA GLY A 456 -4.56 -18.35 25.22
C GLY A 456 -5.14 -16.93 25.25
N GLY A 457 -6.16 -16.66 24.42
CA GLY A 457 -6.83 -15.37 24.30
C GLY A 457 -5.98 -14.33 23.58
N VAL A 458 -6.39 -13.90 22.39
CA VAL A 458 -5.71 -12.82 21.65
C VAL A 458 -6.41 -11.48 21.92
N LYS A 459 -5.67 -10.52 22.47
CA LYS A 459 -6.22 -9.23 22.89
C LYS A 459 -6.42 -8.31 21.68
N GLU A 460 -7.62 -7.77 21.50
CA GLU A 460 -7.87 -6.68 20.53
C GLU A 460 -7.36 -5.34 21.08
N LEU A 461 -6.44 -4.68 20.38
CA LEU A 461 -6.02 -3.32 20.67
C LEU A 461 -7.02 -2.35 20.07
N LYS A 462 -7.67 -1.54 20.91
CA LYS A 462 -8.78 -0.64 20.54
C LYS A 462 -8.38 0.83 20.70
N GLY A 463 -9.19 1.73 20.19
CA GLY A 463 -9.12 3.17 20.46
C GLY A 463 -8.56 4.01 19.32
N HIS A 464 -8.62 3.54 18.08
CA HIS A 464 -8.30 4.31 16.88
C HIS A 464 -9.48 4.31 15.88
N ASP A 465 -9.47 5.25 14.95
CA ASP A 465 -10.45 5.38 13.88
C ASP A 465 -10.00 4.59 12.65
N PHE A 466 -10.79 3.64 12.16
CA PHE A 466 -10.46 2.80 11.01
C PHE A 466 -10.36 3.56 9.67
N GLU A 467 -10.86 4.77 9.58
CA GLU A 467 -10.78 5.60 8.35
C GLU A 467 -9.58 6.52 8.34
N LEU A 468 -9.20 7.03 9.51
CA LEU A 468 -8.24 8.11 9.64
C LEU A 468 -6.94 7.66 10.31
N ALA A 469 -6.90 6.42 10.84
CA ALA A 469 -5.75 5.93 11.61
C ALA A 469 -4.44 6.04 10.81
N VAL A 470 -4.44 5.63 9.56
CA VAL A 470 -3.22 5.62 8.74
C VAL A 470 -2.70 7.05 8.51
N ALA A 471 -3.57 7.98 8.12
CA ALA A 471 -3.19 9.39 7.97
C ALA A 471 -2.75 9.99 9.32
N HIS A 472 -3.50 9.71 10.41
CA HIS A 472 -3.19 10.20 11.75
C HIS A 472 -1.82 9.70 12.23
N GLY A 473 -1.54 8.42 12.07
CA GLY A 473 -0.26 7.83 12.42
C GLY A 473 0.90 8.34 11.59
N ALA A 474 0.66 8.66 10.31
CA ALA A 474 1.64 9.32 9.47
C ALA A 474 2.01 10.71 10.01
N ALA A 475 1.01 11.52 10.39
CA ALA A 475 1.27 12.83 11.02
C ALA A 475 1.97 12.68 12.39
N TYR A 476 1.59 11.67 13.18
CA TYR A 476 2.23 11.39 14.47
C TYR A 476 3.71 10.97 14.29
N TYR A 477 4.01 10.12 13.32
CA TYR A 477 5.39 9.76 12.98
C TYR A 477 6.23 10.98 12.60
N GLY A 478 5.69 11.87 11.75
CA GLY A 478 6.37 13.11 11.41
C GLY A 478 6.57 14.05 12.62
N LYS A 479 5.57 14.14 13.53
CA LYS A 479 5.70 14.83 14.82
C LYS A 479 6.82 14.24 15.68
N LEU A 480 6.94 12.90 15.75
CA LEU A 480 8.05 12.23 16.47
C LEU A 480 9.42 12.61 15.86
N ARG A 481 9.53 12.65 14.53
CA ARG A 481 10.77 13.07 13.85
C ARG A 481 11.11 14.53 14.13
N ALA A 482 10.11 15.42 14.07
CA ALA A 482 10.31 16.86 14.27
C ALA A 482 10.64 17.21 15.73
N THR A 483 10.08 16.49 16.69
CA THR A 483 10.24 16.80 18.13
C THR A 483 11.33 15.98 18.83
N GLY A 484 11.71 14.83 18.27
CA GLY A 484 12.58 13.85 18.91
C GLY A 484 11.96 13.19 20.16
N ARG A 485 10.65 13.39 20.40
CA ARG A 485 9.96 12.93 21.62
C ARG A 485 8.90 11.89 21.26
N GLY A 486 8.86 10.79 22.01
CA GLY A 486 7.88 9.71 21.88
C GLY A 486 8.53 8.37 21.55
N VAL A 487 7.71 7.33 21.37
CA VAL A 487 8.18 5.96 21.12
C VAL A 487 8.25 5.72 19.63
N ARG A 488 9.40 5.26 19.17
CA ARG A 488 9.62 4.82 17.78
C ARG A 488 9.55 3.31 17.67
N VAL A 489 8.94 2.81 16.61
CA VAL A 489 9.03 1.41 16.22
C VAL A 489 10.30 1.25 15.39
N GLN A 490 11.19 0.35 15.80
CA GLN A 490 12.33 -0.05 14.98
C GLN A 490 11.82 -0.93 13.85
N SER A 491 11.87 -0.44 12.64
CA SER A 491 11.29 -1.11 11.48
C SER A 491 12.34 -1.55 10.45
N GLY A 492 13.30 -0.70 10.14
CA GLY A 492 14.25 -0.95 9.07
C GLY A 492 13.58 -1.34 7.73
N THR A 493 14.32 -1.95 6.81
CA THR A 493 13.76 -2.48 5.56
C THR A 493 12.84 -3.68 5.80
N ALA A 494 11.70 -3.73 5.10
CA ALA A 494 10.72 -4.82 5.22
C ALA A 494 11.22 -6.16 4.68
N ARG A 495 12.15 -6.11 3.72
CA ARG A 495 12.68 -7.26 2.98
C ARG A 495 14.20 -7.18 2.88
N SER A 496 14.84 -8.33 2.63
CA SER A 496 16.20 -8.38 2.09
C SER A 496 16.13 -8.19 0.58
N TYR A 497 17.10 -7.47 0.00
CA TYR A 497 17.15 -7.15 -1.42
C TYR A 497 18.41 -7.72 -2.07
N TYR A 498 18.25 -8.23 -3.31
CA TYR A 498 19.31 -8.94 -4.03
C TYR A 498 19.35 -8.49 -5.49
N VAL A 499 20.57 -8.49 -6.05
CA VAL A 499 20.78 -8.37 -7.49
C VAL A 499 21.10 -9.74 -8.09
N GLY A 500 20.53 -10.02 -9.26
CA GLY A 500 20.82 -11.22 -10.01
C GLY A 500 22.20 -11.12 -10.67
N LEU A 501 23.02 -12.14 -10.45
CA LEU A 501 24.32 -12.30 -11.09
C LEU A 501 24.25 -13.47 -12.05
N GLU A 502 24.53 -13.21 -13.31
CA GLU A 502 24.73 -14.25 -14.32
C GLU A 502 26.17 -14.74 -14.29
N GLU A 503 26.36 -16.05 -14.21
CA GLU A 503 27.69 -16.65 -14.22
C GLU A 503 28.25 -16.66 -15.65
N SER A 504 29.44 -16.16 -15.83
CA SER A 504 30.15 -16.27 -17.12
C SER A 504 30.51 -17.74 -17.37
N ALA A 505 29.65 -18.44 -18.12
CA ALA A 505 29.88 -19.83 -18.49
C ALA A 505 30.00 -19.97 -20.01
N PRO A 506 30.81 -20.95 -20.51
CA PRO A 506 30.85 -21.23 -21.92
C PRO A 506 29.48 -21.70 -22.42
N ALA A 507 29.13 -21.36 -23.67
CA ALA A 507 27.87 -21.77 -24.28
C ALA A 507 27.82 -23.31 -24.41
N ILE A 508 26.96 -23.94 -23.61
CA ILE A 508 26.71 -25.38 -23.64
C ILE A 508 25.29 -25.62 -24.14
N PRO A 509 25.08 -26.35 -25.25
CA PRO A 509 23.72 -26.60 -25.76
C PRO A 509 22.82 -27.26 -24.73
N GLY A 510 21.66 -26.61 -24.44
CA GLY A 510 20.65 -27.11 -23.48
C GLY A 510 20.96 -26.84 -22.01
N TYR A 511 22.04 -26.12 -21.69
CA TYR A 511 22.38 -25.68 -20.33
C TYR A 511 22.32 -24.15 -20.24
N GLN A 512 21.54 -23.66 -19.33
CA GLN A 512 21.55 -22.25 -18.90
C GLN A 512 22.05 -22.20 -17.45
N PRO A 513 23.14 -21.44 -17.16
CA PRO A 513 23.61 -21.29 -15.79
C PRO A 513 22.51 -20.71 -14.90
N PRO A 514 22.39 -21.14 -13.65
CA PRO A 514 21.46 -20.52 -12.71
C PRO A 514 21.86 -19.06 -12.45
N VAL A 515 20.88 -18.20 -12.29
CA VAL A 515 21.09 -16.81 -11.86
C VAL A 515 21.29 -16.82 -10.35
N LYS A 516 22.47 -16.37 -9.89
CA LYS A 516 22.77 -16.23 -8.46
C LYS A 516 22.19 -14.94 -7.91
N GLY A 517 21.73 -14.94 -6.67
CA GLY A 517 21.26 -13.74 -5.96
C GLY A 517 22.35 -13.20 -5.02
N LEU A 518 22.77 -11.96 -5.21
CA LEU A 518 23.70 -11.29 -4.30
C LEU A 518 22.94 -10.37 -3.36
N CYS A 519 22.98 -10.62 -2.05
CA CYS A 519 22.35 -9.76 -1.06
C CYS A 519 23.03 -8.38 -1.02
N LEU A 520 22.22 -7.34 -1.25
CA LEU A 520 22.65 -5.94 -1.20
C LEU A 520 22.28 -5.32 0.15
N VAL A 521 21.02 -5.44 0.53
CA VAL A 521 20.46 -4.82 1.72
C VAL A 521 19.71 -5.89 2.52
N PRO A 522 20.17 -6.23 3.71
CA PRO A 522 19.45 -7.15 4.61
C PRO A 522 18.13 -6.59 5.09
N GLN A 523 17.20 -7.47 5.42
CA GLN A 523 15.98 -7.09 6.14
C GLN A 523 16.33 -6.44 7.49
N GLY A 524 15.59 -5.38 7.86
CA GLY A 524 15.82 -4.66 9.11
C GLY A 524 16.95 -3.61 9.03
N THR A 525 17.47 -3.32 7.83
CA THR A 525 18.44 -2.23 7.65
C THR A 525 17.80 -0.88 7.91
N ASP A 526 18.36 -0.10 8.82
CA ASP A 526 17.83 1.20 9.23
C ASP A 526 17.87 2.25 8.11
N GLU A 527 16.94 3.19 8.16
CA GLU A 527 16.94 4.39 7.31
C GLU A 527 18.23 5.19 7.51
N GLY A 528 18.73 5.77 6.42
CA GLY A 528 20.00 6.52 6.41
C GLY A 528 21.25 5.64 6.26
N THR A 529 21.10 4.31 6.19
CA THR A 529 22.23 3.37 6.08
C THR A 529 22.76 3.30 4.66
N GLU A 530 24.08 3.42 4.51
CA GLU A 530 24.81 3.20 3.25
C GLU A 530 25.63 1.91 3.34
N ILE A 531 25.50 1.03 2.35
CA ILE A 531 26.16 -0.28 2.26
C ILE A 531 27.01 -0.33 1.00
N ALA A 532 28.31 -0.52 1.16
CA ALA A 532 29.24 -0.70 0.05
C ALA A 532 29.69 -2.17 -0.04
N LEU A 533 29.50 -2.80 -1.18
CA LEU A 533 29.96 -4.18 -1.44
C LEU A 533 31.42 -4.18 -1.91
N ALA A 534 32.34 -3.82 -1.02
CA ALA A 534 33.75 -3.60 -1.33
C ALA A 534 34.49 -4.85 -1.84
N SER A 535 34.03 -6.06 -1.53
CA SER A 535 34.68 -7.33 -1.90
C SER A 535 34.34 -7.79 -3.30
N GLN A 536 33.32 -7.20 -3.96
CA GLN A 536 32.86 -7.68 -5.28
C GLN A 536 33.04 -6.60 -6.33
N ARG A 537 33.52 -7.03 -7.49
CA ARG A 537 33.82 -6.16 -8.64
C ARG A 537 33.08 -6.66 -9.85
N PHE A 538 32.48 -5.74 -10.59
CA PHE A 538 31.72 -6.00 -11.81
C PHE A 538 32.33 -5.24 -12.98
N GLY A 539 32.15 -5.74 -14.19
CA GLY A 539 32.54 -5.05 -15.42
C GLY A 539 31.29 -4.55 -16.13
N LEU A 540 31.21 -3.25 -16.43
CA LEU A 540 30.14 -2.67 -17.25
C LEU A 540 30.72 -2.12 -18.55
N VAL A 541 29.98 -2.32 -19.65
CA VAL A 541 30.36 -1.82 -20.97
C VAL A 541 29.86 -0.41 -21.17
N VAL A 542 30.72 0.51 -21.58
CA VAL A 542 30.38 1.90 -21.85
C VAL A 542 29.53 1.99 -23.10
N GLY A 543 28.41 2.75 -23.02
CA GLY A 543 27.48 3.02 -24.14
C GLY A 543 26.44 1.93 -24.38
N GLU A 544 26.55 0.77 -23.73
CA GLU A 544 25.55 -0.30 -23.84
C GLU A 544 24.60 -0.29 -22.62
N PRO A 545 23.28 -0.45 -22.83
CA PRO A 545 22.36 -0.65 -21.72
C PRO A 545 22.56 -2.04 -21.12
N VAL A 546 22.65 -2.10 -19.79
CA VAL A 546 22.78 -3.35 -19.03
C VAL A 546 21.60 -3.47 -18.09
N ASP A 547 20.90 -4.60 -18.16
CA ASP A 547 19.79 -4.93 -17.30
C ASP A 547 20.20 -5.98 -16.26
N PHE A 548 19.81 -5.75 -15.01
CA PHE A 548 20.02 -6.69 -13.91
C PHE A 548 18.68 -7.13 -13.35
N ARG A 549 18.52 -8.42 -13.11
CA ARG A 549 17.36 -8.93 -12.38
C ARG A 549 17.45 -8.50 -10.92
N PHE A 550 16.34 -8.05 -10.35
CA PHE A 550 16.27 -7.61 -8.97
C PHE A 550 15.27 -8.47 -8.19
N PHE A 551 15.71 -8.95 -7.03
CA PHE A 551 14.94 -9.88 -6.22
C PHE A 551 14.79 -9.36 -4.80
N SER A 552 13.78 -9.88 -4.08
CA SER A 552 13.57 -9.60 -2.67
C SER A 552 13.16 -10.86 -1.91
N SER A 553 13.29 -10.83 -0.57
CA SER A 553 12.78 -11.89 0.31
C SER A 553 12.30 -11.33 1.64
N ALA A 554 11.11 -11.74 2.06
CA ALA A 554 10.55 -11.45 3.39
C ALA A 554 10.85 -12.55 4.44
N VAL A 555 11.59 -13.60 4.05
CA VAL A 555 11.85 -14.79 4.91
C VAL A 555 13.32 -15.10 5.11
N ARG A 556 14.22 -14.18 4.73
CA ARG A 556 15.68 -14.36 4.83
C ARG A 556 16.34 -13.25 5.65
N ALA A 557 15.84 -13.03 6.89
CA ALA A 557 16.35 -11.99 7.79
C ALA A 557 17.78 -12.25 8.31
N GLY A 558 18.33 -13.44 8.11
CA GLY A 558 19.69 -13.80 8.53
C GLY A 558 20.77 -13.46 7.52
N ASP A 559 20.40 -13.14 6.27
CA ASP A 559 21.36 -12.85 5.21
C ASP A 559 22.10 -11.53 5.51
N GLN A 560 23.37 -11.47 5.10
CA GLN A 560 24.22 -10.29 5.28
C GLN A 560 24.59 -9.70 3.92
N PRO A 561 25.03 -8.42 3.84
CA PRO A 561 25.53 -7.86 2.59
C PRO A 561 26.63 -8.74 1.99
N GLY A 562 26.49 -9.11 0.73
CA GLY A 562 27.41 -10.01 0.04
C GLY A 562 27.08 -11.51 0.13
N THR A 563 26.04 -11.91 0.87
CA THR A 563 25.54 -13.30 0.86
C THR A 563 25.11 -13.69 -0.55
N LEU A 564 25.53 -14.86 -1.02
CA LEU A 564 25.17 -15.41 -2.33
C LEU A 564 24.12 -16.50 -2.19
N ILE A 565 23.11 -16.45 -3.05
CA ILE A 565 22.06 -17.45 -3.23
C ILE A 565 22.31 -18.12 -4.58
N ASP A 566 22.41 -19.45 -4.61
CA ASP A 566 22.84 -20.18 -5.82
C ASP A 566 21.77 -20.21 -6.92
N ASP A 567 20.49 -20.21 -6.58
CA ASP A 567 19.35 -20.20 -7.52
C ASP A 567 18.32 -19.16 -7.10
N ALA A 568 18.59 -17.88 -7.45
CA ALA A 568 17.72 -16.77 -7.07
C ALA A 568 16.28 -16.93 -7.58
N PRO A 569 16.00 -17.38 -8.82
CA PRO A 569 14.63 -17.51 -9.30
C PRO A 569 13.79 -18.53 -8.55
N SER A 570 14.39 -19.54 -7.93
CA SER A 570 13.65 -20.55 -7.15
C SER A 570 13.51 -20.21 -5.68
N GLU A 571 14.43 -19.39 -5.12
CA GLU A 571 14.50 -19.09 -3.69
C GLU A 571 14.03 -17.69 -3.30
N LEU A 572 13.94 -16.77 -4.27
CA LEU A 572 13.63 -15.35 -4.06
C LEU A 572 12.44 -14.90 -4.92
N ASP A 573 11.75 -13.86 -4.48
CA ASP A 573 10.70 -13.20 -5.25
C ASP A 573 11.34 -12.22 -6.25
N GLU A 574 11.18 -12.44 -7.56
CA GLU A 574 11.65 -11.47 -8.56
C GLU A 574 10.74 -10.25 -8.56
N SER A 575 11.30 -9.07 -8.28
CA SER A 575 10.54 -7.83 -8.13
C SER A 575 10.52 -7.02 -9.44
N THR A 576 11.70 -6.80 -10.05
CA THR A 576 11.84 -5.98 -11.25
C THR A 576 13.21 -6.21 -11.90
N ARG A 577 13.52 -5.39 -12.92
CA ARG A 577 14.89 -5.25 -13.45
C ARG A 577 15.42 -3.86 -13.14
N LEU A 578 16.72 -3.78 -12.93
CA LEU A 578 17.48 -2.54 -12.82
C LEU A 578 18.16 -2.31 -14.15
N SER A 579 18.14 -1.09 -14.65
CA SER A 579 18.79 -0.72 -15.91
C SER A 579 19.81 0.38 -15.68
N ILE A 580 20.93 0.32 -16.40
CA ILE A 580 21.92 1.38 -16.44
C ILE A 580 22.58 1.42 -17.81
N THR A 581 22.87 2.63 -18.27
CA THR A 581 23.76 2.86 -19.43
C THR A 581 24.89 3.78 -18.97
N LEU A 582 26.14 3.28 -19.01
CA LEU A 582 27.28 4.11 -18.66
C LEU A 582 27.54 5.11 -19.78
N PRO A 583 27.51 6.44 -19.49
CA PRO A 583 27.83 7.45 -20.50
C PRO A 583 29.33 7.37 -20.88
N ALA A 584 29.64 7.68 -22.12
CA ALA A 584 31.01 7.64 -22.63
C ALA A 584 31.98 8.58 -21.87
N GLU A 585 31.57 9.84 -21.62
CA GLU A 585 32.28 10.84 -20.80
C GLU A 585 33.81 10.83 -20.95
N GLY A 586 34.32 10.75 -22.21
CA GLY A 586 35.74 10.71 -22.52
C GLY A 586 36.35 9.32 -22.60
N ARG A 587 35.57 8.25 -22.40
CA ARG A 587 35.90 6.85 -22.69
C ARG A 587 35.37 6.46 -24.09
N LYS A 588 35.86 5.37 -24.63
CA LYS A 588 35.33 4.84 -25.89
C LYS A 588 34.12 3.94 -25.60
N GLU A 589 33.12 3.99 -26.48
CA GLU A 589 32.07 2.98 -26.49
C GLU A 589 32.68 1.58 -26.63
N GLY A 590 32.20 0.64 -25.83
CA GLY A 590 32.76 -0.72 -25.76
C GLY A 590 33.88 -0.91 -24.72
N ASP A 591 34.41 0.15 -24.08
CA ASP A 591 35.36 0.00 -22.98
C ASP A 591 34.65 -0.62 -21.75
N ILE A 592 35.39 -1.50 -21.04
CA ILE A 592 34.90 -2.11 -19.79
C ILE A 592 35.36 -1.28 -18.61
N VAL A 593 34.42 -0.83 -17.80
CA VAL A 593 34.67 -0.10 -16.54
C VAL A 593 34.50 -1.07 -15.37
N ALA A 594 35.50 -1.16 -14.52
CA ALA A 594 35.41 -1.90 -13.27
C ALA A 594 34.62 -1.07 -12.21
N VAL A 595 33.51 -1.62 -11.75
CA VAL A 595 32.62 -0.97 -10.79
C VAL A 595 32.34 -1.86 -9.58
N ARG A 596 31.97 -1.26 -8.47
CA ARG A 596 31.32 -1.94 -7.35
C ARG A 596 29.87 -1.50 -7.24
N LEU A 597 29.05 -2.29 -6.60
CA LEU A 597 27.65 -1.97 -6.30
C LEU A 597 27.54 -1.45 -4.87
N ASP A 598 26.93 -0.29 -4.72
CA ASP A 598 26.62 0.35 -3.44
C ASP A 598 25.09 0.47 -3.31
N ALA A 599 24.57 0.30 -2.10
CA ALA A 599 23.17 0.45 -1.79
C ALA A 599 22.97 1.49 -0.68
N GLN A 600 21.91 2.25 -0.74
CA GLN A 600 21.53 3.21 0.30
C GLN A 600 20.05 3.09 0.61
N VAL A 601 19.73 2.91 1.89
CA VAL A 601 18.38 3.14 2.40
C VAL A 601 18.31 4.60 2.81
N THR A 602 17.56 5.41 2.08
CA THR A 602 17.50 6.86 2.34
C THR A 602 16.76 7.15 3.65
N GLU A 603 16.91 8.36 4.19
CA GLU A 603 16.12 8.83 5.34
C GLU A 603 14.61 8.92 5.04
N THR A 604 14.23 8.88 3.77
CA THR A 604 12.84 8.88 3.30
C THR A 604 12.27 7.47 3.09
N GLY A 605 13.03 6.42 3.45
CA GLY A 605 12.62 5.03 3.32
C GLY A 605 12.68 4.47 1.89
N MET A 606 13.42 5.12 0.99
CA MET A 606 13.61 4.67 -0.39
C MET A 606 14.93 3.91 -0.52
N LEU A 607 14.91 2.82 -1.29
CA LEU A 607 16.11 2.12 -1.68
C LEU A 607 16.72 2.78 -2.92
N GLN A 608 17.98 3.14 -2.84
CA GLN A 608 18.78 3.64 -3.96
C GLN A 608 19.99 2.75 -4.17
N LEU A 609 20.26 2.42 -5.42
CA LEU A 609 21.36 1.55 -5.83
C LEU A 609 22.28 2.30 -6.78
N TYR A 610 23.59 2.11 -6.61
CA TYR A 610 24.59 2.83 -7.38
C TYR A 610 25.70 1.91 -7.86
N MET A 611 26.19 2.16 -9.07
CA MET A 611 27.46 1.65 -9.54
C MET A 611 28.55 2.69 -9.26
N HIS A 612 29.56 2.32 -8.49
CA HIS A 612 30.69 3.17 -8.16
C HIS A 612 31.92 2.75 -8.98
N ASP A 613 32.52 3.69 -9.71
CA ASP A 613 33.74 3.46 -10.48
C ASP A 613 34.94 3.21 -9.55
N LEU A 614 35.64 2.09 -9.73
CA LEU A 614 36.81 1.76 -8.90
C LEU A 614 38.05 2.60 -9.20
N ALA A 615 38.08 3.28 -10.35
CA ALA A 615 39.21 4.11 -10.78
C ALA A 615 38.98 5.61 -10.53
N SER A 616 37.77 6.03 -10.13
CA SER A 616 37.41 7.44 -9.90
C SER A 616 36.33 7.59 -8.82
N GLU A 617 36.04 8.81 -8.41
CA GLU A 617 34.95 9.13 -7.46
C GLU A 617 33.56 9.14 -8.12
N ARG A 618 33.43 8.64 -9.34
CA ARG A 618 32.16 8.66 -10.09
C ARG A 618 31.22 7.59 -9.59
N ARG A 619 29.93 7.96 -9.52
CA ARG A 619 28.83 7.12 -9.09
C ARG A 619 27.64 7.30 -10.03
N TRP A 620 27.05 6.21 -10.50
CA TRP A 620 25.88 6.19 -11.38
C TRP A 620 24.71 5.52 -10.69
N ASN A 621 23.54 6.14 -10.77
CA ASN A 621 22.32 5.58 -10.21
C ASN A 621 21.79 4.43 -11.09
N LEU A 622 21.34 3.35 -10.45
CA LEU A 622 20.59 2.28 -11.10
C LEU A 622 19.10 2.63 -11.04
N GLU A 623 18.46 2.65 -12.18
CA GLU A 623 17.03 2.96 -12.27
C GLU A 623 16.19 1.67 -12.29
N PHE A 624 15.08 1.68 -11.56
CA PHE A 624 14.12 0.59 -11.62
C PHE A 624 13.34 0.63 -12.93
N ASN A 625 13.27 -0.49 -13.63
CA ASN A 625 12.49 -0.58 -14.86
C ASN A 625 10.99 -0.65 -14.50
N VAL A 626 10.24 0.37 -14.93
CA VAL A 626 8.81 0.53 -14.64
C VAL A 626 7.91 0.05 -15.81
N ARG A 627 8.50 -0.40 -16.92
CA ARG A 627 7.77 -0.92 -18.09
C ARG A 627 7.58 -2.43 -18.00
N PRO A 628 6.52 -2.97 -18.63
CA PRO A 628 6.33 -4.42 -18.71
C PRO A 628 7.49 -5.07 -19.48
N TYR A 629 7.83 -6.30 -19.09
CA TYR A 629 8.83 -7.07 -19.82
C TYR A 629 8.25 -7.53 -21.16
N ASP A 630 8.96 -7.25 -22.25
CA ASP A 630 8.77 -8.00 -23.48
C ASP A 630 9.34 -9.42 -23.23
N HIS A 631 8.46 -10.38 -23.02
CA HIS A 631 8.83 -11.79 -23.02
C HIS A 631 9.24 -12.16 -24.45
N ALA A 632 10.53 -12.08 -24.75
CA ALA A 632 11.10 -12.60 -25.99
C ALA A 632 11.09 -14.13 -26.03
#